data_0ddc8b8dee3bfe897eaaf57740211467
#
_entry.id   0ddc8b8dee3bfe897eaaf57740211467
#
_cell.length_a   1.000
_cell.length_b   1.000
_cell.length_c   1.000
_cell.angle_alpha   90.00
_cell.angle_beta   90.00
_cell.angle_gamma   90.00
#
_symmetry.space_group_name_H-M   'P 1'
#
loop_
_entity.id
_entity.type
_entity.pdbx_description
1 polymer ?
#
loop_
_entity_poly.entity_id
_entity_poly.type
_entity_poly.pdbx_seq_one_letter_code
_entity_poly.pdbx_strand_id
1 'polypeptide(L)'
;MMRCRFAIAICALLFMLFPLMSAAQTTQSDDLKKSIDSLNDTQKAILKELQDIKKLLANPPAARPAADALPSAPIDVSKEPFKGPANAKVAVIEFSDFQCPFCGRYDKETYPQLIKDYVDTGKIKYVWRDYPLSFHPNAQKAAEAAHCAGEQGKFWDMHDRLFANQQNIAAADLPKHAEALQLNKSMFQQCLDSGRYAADIKKDIDVANSAGISGTPSFLIGTVQPNGSVRVTNKLVGAKPYAEFKSAIDKLLSPPGGGGMQ
;
A
#
# COMPACT_ATOMS: atom_id res chain seq x y z
N MET A 1 -2.77 -66.94 -64.80
CA MET A 1 -1.75 -66.74 -63.74
C MET A 1 -1.66 -65.31 -63.22
N MET A 2 -2.64 -64.45 -63.44
CA MET A 2 -2.57 -63.00 -63.07
C MET A 2 -3.39 -62.59 -61.87
N ARG A 3 -4.24 -63.45 -61.32
CA ARG A 3 -5.12 -63.15 -60.20
C ARG A 3 -4.50 -63.42 -58.80
N CYS A 4 -3.40 -64.18 -58.73
CA CYS A 4 -2.78 -64.54 -57.43
C CYS A 4 -1.75 -63.50 -56.95
N ARG A 5 -1.20 -62.65 -57.83
CA ARG A 5 -0.19 -61.63 -57.48
C ARG A 5 -0.79 -60.37 -56.83
N PHE A 6 -2.06 -60.07 -57.11
CA PHE A 6 -2.75 -58.92 -56.53
C PHE A 6 -3.18 -59.16 -55.08
N ALA A 7 -3.52 -60.37 -54.68
CA ALA A 7 -3.93 -60.69 -53.33
C ALA A 7 -2.77 -60.66 -52.34
N ILE A 8 -1.55 -61.01 -52.74
CA ILE A 8 -0.36 -61.00 -51.90
C ILE A 8 0.12 -59.56 -51.66
N ALA A 9 -0.02 -58.65 -52.61
CA ALA A 9 0.37 -57.22 -52.43
C ALA A 9 -0.56 -56.49 -51.48
N ILE A 10 -1.85 -56.77 -51.42
CA ILE A 10 -2.83 -56.16 -50.54
C ILE A 10 -2.62 -56.65 -49.10
N CYS A 11 -2.30 -57.90 -48.85
CA CYS A 11 -1.97 -58.44 -47.54
C CYS A 11 -0.67 -57.86 -46.98
N ALA A 12 0.36 -57.62 -47.78
CA ALA A 12 1.63 -57.03 -47.36
C ALA A 12 1.46 -55.54 -46.98
N LEU A 13 0.61 -54.77 -47.68
CA LEU A 13 0.31 -53.39 -47.36
C LEU A 13 -0.49 -53.29 -46.02
N LEU A 14 -1.41 -54.20 -45.76
CA LEU A 14 -2.18 -54.21 -44.51
C LEU A 14 -1.31 -54.59 -43.30
N PHE A 15 -0.28 -55.40 -43.49
CA PHE A 15 0.64 -55.78 -42.39
C PHE A 15 1.66 -54.70 -42.04
N MET A 16 1.96 -53.78 -42.98
CA MET A 16 2.85 -52.62 -42.69
C MET A 16 2.13 -51.44 -42.05
N LEU A 17 0.80 -51.34 -42.13
CA LEU A 17 0.02 -50.27 -41.48
C LEU A 17 -0.33 -50.56 -40.01
N PHE A 18 -0.27 -51.83 -39.56
CA PHE A 18 -0.60 -52.23 -38.21
C PHE A 18 0.34 -51.71 -37.12
N PRO A 19 1.68 -51.60 -37.30
CA PRO A 19 2.57 -51.06 -36.29
C PRO A 19 2.46 -49.51 -36.13
N LEU A 20 2.02 -48.79 -37.16
CA LEU A 20 1.83 -47.33 -37.11
C LEU A 20 0.60 -46.95 -36.30
N MET A 21 -0.47 -47.73 -36.30
CA MET A 21 -1.65 -47.49 -35.46
C MET A 21 -1.40 -47.81 -33.99
N SER A 22 -0.57 -48.78 -33.68
CA SER A 22 -0.21 -49.12 -32.28
C SER A 22 0.67 -48.06 -31.61
N ALA A 23 1.58 -47.41 -32.34
CA ALA A 23 2.44 -46.35 -31.82
C ALA A 23 1.67 -45.05 -31.53
N ALA A 24 0.66 -44.74 -32.34
CA ALA A 24 -0.19 -43.55 -32.12
C ALA A 24 -1.11 -43.70 -30.91
N GLN A 25 -1.57 -44.90 -30.61
CA GLN A 25 -2.39 -45.18 -29.41
C GLN A 25 -1.58 -45.12 -28.09
N THR A 26 -0.30 -45.51 -28.11
CA THR A 26 0.56 -45.44 -26.92
C THR A 26 0.91 -44.01 -26.57
N THR A 27 1.23 -43.15 -27.54
CA THR A 27 1.51 -41.72 -27.30
C THR A 27 0.29 -40.98 -26.72
N GLN A 28 -0.90 -41.24 -27.24
CA GLN A 28 -2.14 -40.63 -26.77
C GLN A 28 -2.49 -41.08 -25.32
N SER A 29 -2.22 -42.35 -25.00
CA SER A 29 -2.37 -42.89 -23.63
C SER A 29 -1.40 -42.24 -22.65
N ASP A 30 -0.16 -42.01 -23.04
CA ASP A 30 0.87 -41.39 -22.19
C ASP A 30 0.60 -39.90 -21.94
N ASP A 31 0.11 -39.19 -22.95
CA ASP A 31 -0.30 -37.77 -22.82
C ASP A 31 -1.53 -37.61 -21.90
N LEU A 32 -2.50 -38.53 -22.02
CA LEU A 32 -3.66 -38.56 -21.15
C LEU A 32 -3.24 -38.82 -19.69
N LYS A 33 -2.32 -39.78 -19.48
CA LYS A 33 -1.80 -40.08 -18.13
C LYS A 33 -1.07 -38.88 -17.52
N LYS A 34 -0.21 -38.19 -18.27
CA LYS A 34 0.44 -36.95 -17.84
C LYS A 34 -0.58 -35.86 -17.46
N SER A 35 -1.65 -35.73 -18.24
CA SER A 35 -2.72 -34.77 -17.95
C SER A 35 -3.47 -35.11 -16.66
N ILE A 36 -3.75 -36.39 -16.44
CA ILE A 36 -4.38 -36.89 -15.20
C ILE A 36 -3.47 -36.64 -13.99
N ASP A 37 -2.18 -36.94 -14.12
CA ASP A 37 -1.21 -36.71 -13.03
C ASP A 37 -1.12 -35.21 -12.70
N SER A 38 -1.06 -34.34 -13.70
CA SER A 38 -1.08 -32.88 -13.52
C SER A 38 -2.37 -32.38 -12.84
N LEU A 39 -3.53 -32.93 -13.22
CA LEU A 39 -4.81 -32.61 -12.58
C LEU A 39 -4.84 -33.05 -11.13
N ASN A 40 -4.34 -34.26 -10.82
CA ASN A 40 -4.24 -34.76 -9.48
C ASN A 40 -3.33 -33.89 -8.58
N ASP A 41 -2.21 -33.42 -9.12
CA ASP A 41 -1.30 -32.54 -8.37
C ASP A 41 -1.91 -31.16 -8.14
N THR A 42 -2.63 -30.61 -9.12
CA THR A 42 -3.40 -29.37 -8.95
C THR A 42 -4.50 -29.55 -7.90
N GLN A 43 -5.21 -30.65 -7.92
CA GLN A 43 -6.24 -30.97 -6.93
C GLN A 43 -5.66 -31.06 -5.50
N LYS A 44 -4.50 -31.69 -5.33
CA LYS A 44 -3.81 -31.75 -4.04
C LYS A 44 -3.39 -30.35 -3.55
N ALA A 45 -2.89 -29.49 -4.45
CA ALA A 45 -2.54 -28.11 -4.12
C ALA A 45 -3.76 -27.31 -3.64
N ILE A 46 -4.88 -27.39 -4.36
CA ILE A 46 -6.15 -26.74 -3.98
C ILE A 46 -6.65 -27.26 -2.63
N LEU A 47 -6.61 -28.56 -2.39
CA LEU A 47 -7.02 -29.15 -1.10
C LEU A 47 -6.16 -28.64 0.06
N LYS A 48 -4.85 -28.47 -0.17
CA LYS A 48 -3.94 -27.90 0.84
C LYS A 48 -4.29 -26.45 1.14
N GLU A 49 -4.51 -25.63 0.12
CA GLU A 49 -4.91 -24.22 0.30
C GLU A 49 -6.25 -24.11 1.05
N LEU A 50 -7.22 -24.94 0.72
CA LEU A 50 -8.50 -24.98 1.44
C LEU A 50 -8.33 -25.40 2.92
N GLN A 51 -7.42 -26.32 3.22
CA GLN A 51 -7.09 -26.69 4.60
C GLN A 51 -6.42 -25.53 5.35
N ASP A 52 -5.51 -24.80 4.69
CA ASP A 52 -4.84 -23.64 5.27
C ASP A 52 -5.84 -22.50 5.51
N ILE A 53 -6.75 -22.23 4.58
CA ILE A 53 -7.86 -21.29 4.77
C ILE A 53 -8.76 -21.71 5.94
N LYS A 54 -9.12 -22.98 6.00
CA LYS A 54 -9.94 -23.52 7.12
C LYS A 54 -9.23 -23.35 8.46
N LYS A 55 -7.91 -23.57 8.52
CA LYS A 55 -7.10 -23.35 9.73
C LYS A 55 -7.05 -21.87 10.13
N LEU A 56 -6.94 -20.96 9.16
CA LEU A 56 -7.00 -19.51 9.40
C LEU A 56 -8.38 -19.05 9.90
N LEU A 57 -9.46 -19.66 9.38
CA LEU A 57 -10.82 -19.37 9.84
C LEU A 57 -11.12 -19.95 11.24
N ALA A 58 -10.52 -21.09 11.56
CA ALA A 58 -10.68 -21.71 12.89
C ALA A 58 -9.86 -21.01 13.99
N ASN A 59 -8.73 -20.40 13.60
CA ASN A 59 -7.86 -19.60 14.46
C ASN A 59 -7.60 -18.26 13.77
N PRO A 60 -8.60 -17.36 13.73
CA PRO A 60 -8.38 -16.05 13.13
C PRO A 60 -7.22 -15.35 13.85
N PRO A 61 -6.27 -14.75 13.11
CA PRO A 61 -5.30 -13.86 13.72
C PRO A 61 -6.06 -12.85 14.57
N ALA A 62 -5.49 -12.45 15.72
CA ALA A 62 -6.12 -11.51 16.65
C ALA A 62 -6.85 -10.42 15.87
N ALA A 63 -8.16 -10.29 16.13
CA ALA A 63 -9.05 -9.42 15.36
C ALA A 63 -8.38 -8.03 15.21
N ARG A 64 -8.16 -7.59 13.96
CA ARG A 64 -7.80 -6.19 13.72
C ARG A 64 -8.85 -5.35 14.42
N PRO A 65 -8.46 -4.28 15.14
CA PRO A 65 -9.43 -3.35 15.70
C PRO A 65 -10.48 -3.01 14.64
N ALA A 66 -11.75 -2.99 15.00
CA ALA A 66 -12.81 -2.64 14.06
C ALA A 66 -12.41 -1.37 13.30
N ALA A 67 -12.67 -1.30 12.01
CA ALA A 67 -12.22 -0.18 11.16
C ALA A 67 -12.61 1.19 11.72
N ASP A 68 -13.66 1.25 12.55
CA ASP A 68 -14.15 2.46 13.22
C ASP A 68 -13.60 2.64 14.65
N ALA A 69 -12.84 1.68 15.19
CA ALA A 69 -12.28 1.83 16.54
C ALA A 69 -11.15 2.86 16.55
N LEU A 70 -11.21 3.77 17.53
CA LEU A 70 -10.13 4.71 17.78
C LEU A 70 -8.97 4.01 18.52
N PRO A 71 -7.71 4.44 18.32
CA PRO A 71 -6.59 3.96 19.10
C PRO A 71 -6.82 4.17 20.59
N SER A 72 -6.62 3.14 21.41
CA SER A 72 -6.76 3.23 22.87
C SER A 72 -5.63 4.01 23.51
N ALA A 73 -4.43 3.98 22.94
CA ALA A 73 -3.26 4.72 23.40
C ALA A 73 -3.02 5.97 22.54
N PRO A 74 -2.44 7.04 23.13
CA PRO A 74 -2.00 8.18 22.35
C PRO A 74 -0.90 7.81 21.36
N ILE A 75 -0.90 8.47 20.19
CA ILE A 75 0.07 8.25 19.11
C ILE A 75 1.26 9.22 19.31
N ASP A 76 2.46 8.68 19.43
CA ASP A 76 3.68 9.49 19.45
C ASP A 76 3.94 10.07 18.06
N VAL A 77 4.16 11.39 17.98
CA VAL A 77 4.44 12.12 16.74
C VAL A 77 5.68 13.01 16.86
N SER A 78 6.53 12.73 17.83
CA SER A 78 7.65 13.61 18.18
C SER A 78 8.76 13.64 17.13
N LYS A 79 8.87 12.58 16.31
CA LYS A 79 9.91 12.42 15.31
C LYS A 79 9.42 12.55 13.87
N GLU A 80 8.10 12.71 13.70
CA GLU A 80 7.48 12.70 12.39
C GLU A 80 7.59 14.06 11.69
N PRO A 81 7.67 14.08 10.35
CA PRO A 81 7.56 15.31 9.59
C PRO A 81 6.22 16.01 9.87
N PHE A 82 6.26 17.31 10.09
CA PHE A 82 5.03 18.07 10.34
C PHE A 82 5.09 19.48 9.75
N LYS A 83 3.90 20.04 9.52
CA LYS A 83 3.66 21.48 9.22
C LYS A 83 2.88 22.14 10.36
N GLY A 84 3.02 23.43 10.52
CA GLY A 84 2.35 24.21 11.56
C GLY A 84 3.14 24.32 12.85
N PRO A 85 2.57 24.93 13.90
CA PRO A 85 3.29 25.16 15.15
C PRO A 85 3.47 23.85 15.94
N ALA A 86 4.67 23.63 16.45
CA ALA A 86 5.00 22.44 17.24
C ALA A 86 4.14 22.30 18.51
N ASN A 87 3.67 23.44 19.07
CA ASN A 87 2.86 23.54 20.28
C ASN A 87 1.34 23.67 20.01
N ALA A 88 0.88 23.40 18.79
CA ALA A 88 -0.54 23.38 18.49
C ALA A 88 -1.28 22.37 19.39
N LYS A 89 -2.49 22.75 19.85
CA LYS A 89 -3.30 21.90 20.74
C LYS A 89 -4.02 20.77 20.02
N VAL A 90 -4.20 20.88 18.71
CA VAL A 90 -4.87 19.91 17.86
C VAL A 90 -3.92 19.45 16.78
N ALA A 91 -3.92 18.15 16.48
CA ALA A 91 -3.16 17.57 15.41
C ALA A 91 -4.04 16.75 14.46
N VAL A 92 -3.66 16.78 13.19
CA VAL A 92 -4.11 15.85 12.15
C VAL A 92 -2.91 15.01 11.76
N ILE A 93 -3.02 13.69 11.89
CA ILE A 93 -2.01 12.71 11.48
C ILE A 93 -2.52 12.05 10.23
N GLU A 94 -1.85 12.23 9.10
CA GLU A 94 -2.12 11.54 7.86
C GLU A 94 -1.25 10.29 7.75
N PHE A 95 -1.86 9.15 7.43
CA PHE A 95 -1.20 7.94 6.97
C PHE A 95 -1.41 7.83 5.46
N SER A 96 -0.32 7.91 4.71
CA SER A 96 -0.40 8.12 3.26
C SER A 96 0.63 7.32 2.49
N ASP A 97 0.42 7.29 1.17
CA ASP A 97 1.21 6.53 0.21
C ASP A 97 1.35 7.35 -1.08
N PHE A 98 2.59 7.68 -1.45
CA PHE A 98 2.87 8.51 -2.62
C PHE A 98 2.42 7.90 -3.95
N GLN A 99 2.20 6.60 -4.02
CA GLN A 99 1.70 5.93 -5.23
C GLN A 99 0.17 5.78 -5.24
N CYS A 100 -0.50 5.97 -4.10
CA CYS A 100 -1.94 5.81 -3.98
C CYS A 100 -2.71 6.91 -4.72
N PRO A 101 -3.59 6.59 -5.68
CA PRO A 101 -4.35 7.59 -6.41
C PRO A 101 -5.33 8.36 -5.52
N PHE A 102 -5.83 7.73 -4.45
CA PHE A 102 -6.71 8.40 -3.49
C PHE A 102 -5.95 9.40 -2.61
N CYS A 103 -4.68 9.13 -2.28
CA CYS A 103 -3.81 10.08 -1.60
C CYS A 103 -3.53 11.30 -2.50
N GLY A 104 -3.20 11.07 -3.78
CA GLY A 104 -3.02 12.16 -4.74
C GLY A 104 -4.29 12.99 -4.97
N ARG A 105 -5.48 12.36 -4.91
CA ARG A 105 -6.74 13.10 -4.95
C ARG A 105 -6.94 13.97 -3.72
N TYR A 106 -6.69 13.45 -2.53
CA TYR A 106 -6.77 14.21 -1.28
C TYR A 106 -5.78 15.39 -1.29
N ASP A 107 -4.53 15.14 -1.69
CA ASP A 107 -3.49 16.16 -1.80
C ASP A 107 -3.90 17.31 -2.72
N LYS A 108 -4.57 17.01 -3.82
CA LYS A 108 -5.02 18.01 -4.79
C LYS A 108 -6.29 18.75 -4.36
N GLU A 109 -7.27 18.05 -3.78
CA GLU A 109 -8.63 18.58 -3.61
C GLU A 109 -8.90 19.14 -2.21
N THR A 110 -8.30 18.54 -1.16
CA THR A 110 -8.62 18.85 0.24
C THR A 110 -7.44 19.47 0.99
N TYR A 111 -6.26 18.91 0.83
CA TYR A 111 -5.06 19.31 1.56
C TYR A 111 -4.73 20.81 1.45
N PRO A 112 -4.77 21.49 0.26
CA PRO A 112 -4.40 22.90 0.16
C PRO A 112 -5.30 23.81 1.00
N GLN A 113 -6.60 23.52 1.04
CA GLN A 113 -7.54 24.30 1.85
C GLN A 113 -7.33 24.06 3.35
N LEU A 114 -7.06 22.80 3.74
CA LEU A 114 -6.78 22.46 5.13
C LEU A 114 -5.50 23.14 5.63
N ILE A 115 -4.44 23.12 4.83
CA ILE A 115 -3.19 23.84 5.14
C ILE A 115 -3.45 25.33 5.33
N LYS A 116 -4.10 25.96 4.37
CA LYS A 116 -4.40 27.40 4.40
C LYS A 116 -5.23 27.83 5.61
N ASP A 117 -6.28 27.08 5.94
CA ASP A 117 -7.26 27.52 6.93
C ASP A 117 -6.88 27.16 8.38
N TYR A 118 -6.04 26.13 8.55
CA TYR A 118 -5.70 25.62 9.88
C TYR A 118 -4.19 25.61 10.18
N VAL A 119 -3.36 25.18 9.23
CA VAL A 119 -1.92 25.05 9.48
C VAL A 119 -1.24 26.42 9.40
N ASP A 120 -1.46 27.16 8.32
CA ASP A 120 -0.86 28.49 8.10
C ASP A 120 -1.40 29.52 9.08
N THR A 121 -2.60 29.29 9.60
CA THR A 121 -3.20 30.13 10.66
C THR A 121 -2.76 29.71 12.07
N GLY A 122 -1.91 28.71 12.20
CA GLY A 122 -1.34 28.28 13.47
C GLY A 122 -2.29 27.51 14.39
N LYS A 123 -3.43 27.04 13.89
CA LYS A 123 -4.47 26.38 14.70
C LYS A 123 -4.16 24.91 14.97
N ILE A 124 -3.54 24.22 14.01
CA ILE A 124 -3.23 22.78 14.11
C ILE A 124 -1.80 22.47 13.71
N LYS A 125 -1.32 21.32 14.17
CA LYS A 125 -0.16 20.61 13.67
C LYS A 125 -0.60 19.55 12.69
N TYR A 126 -0.05 19.54 11.48
CA TYR A 126 -0.29 18.51 10.48
C TYR A 126 0.92 17.60 10.41
N VAL A 127 0.72 16.31 10.66
CA VAL A 127 1.77 15.29 10.80
C VAL A 127 1.65 14.28 9.68
N TRP A 128 2.77 13.92 9.06
CA TRP A 128 2.88 12.88 8.07
C TRP A 128 3.32 11.57 8.71
N ARG A 129 2.72 10.45 8.25
CA ARG A 129 3.19 9.09 8.47
C ARG A 129 3.13 8.27 7.20
N ASP A 130 4.15 7.51 6.95
CA ASP A 130 4.24 6.65 5.78
C ASP A 130 3.41 5.37 5.96
N TYR A 131 2.60 5.08 4.96
CA TYR A 131 1.88 3.82 4.90
C TYR A 131 1.89 3.25 3.47
N PRO A 132 3.09 2.91 2.93
CA PRO A 132 3.22 2.32 1.60
C PRO A 132 2.48 0.98 1.56
N LEU A 133 1.49 0.88 0.67
CA LEU A 133 0.71 -0.34 0.50
C LEU A 133 1.52 -1.38 -0.27
N SER A 134 1.46 -2.64 0.16
CA SER A 134 2.31 -3.71 -0.36
C SER A 134 2.15 -4.00 -1.86
N PHE A 135 1.01 -3.61 -2.44
CA PHE A 135 0.74 -3.73 -3.88
C PHE A 135 1.13 -2.49 -4.70
N HIS A 136 1.71 -1.46 -4.07
CA HIS A 136 2.27 -0.28 -4.71
C HIS A 136 3.81 -0.38 -4.77
N PRO A 137 4.38 -0.88 -5.87
CA PRO A 137 5.80 -1.27 -5.91
C PRO A 137 6.78 -0.10 -5.73
N ASN A 138 6.37 1.14 -5.99
CA ASN A 138 7.24 2.31 -5.87
C ASN A 138 7.04 3.09 -4.56
N ALA A 139 5.98 2.81 -3.79
CA ALA A 139 5.59 3.59 -2.63
C ALA A 139 6.67 3.65 -1.54
N GLN A 140 7.29 2.50 -1.23
CA GLN A 140 8.35 2.40 -0.23
C GLN A 140 9.56 3.29 -0.59
N LYS A 141 10.01 3.23 -1.85
CA LYS A 141 11.16 4.04 -2.29
C LYS A 141 10.82 5.52 -2.41
N ALA A 142 9.61 5.87 -2.77
CA ALA A 142 9.13 7.25 -2.77
C ALA A 142 9.09 7.84 -1.35
N ALA A 143 8.64 7.07 -0.36
CA ALA A 143 8.68 7.46 1.05
C ALA A 143 10.12 7.68 1.53
N GLU A 144 11.02 6.74 1.29
CA GLU A 144 12.45 6.91 1.60
C GLU A 144 13.04 8.17 0.95
N ALA A 145 12.66 8.48 -0.29
CA ALA A 145 13.12 9.69 -0.99
C ALA A 145 12.64 10.99 -0.33
N ALA A 146 11.40 11.02 0.18
CA ALA A 146 10.89 12.18 0.92
C ALA A 146 11.69 12.42 2.21
N HIS A 147 12.00 11.36 2.96
CA HIS A 147 12.85 11.45 4.14
C HIS A 147 14.30 11.85 3.80
N CYS A 148 14.88 11.32 2.72
CA CYS A 148 16.21 11.72 2.26
C CYS A 148 16.27 13.20 1.84
N ALA A 149 15.20 13.73 1.25
CA ALA A 149 15.06 15.16 1.02
C ALA A 149 14.93 15.94 2.34
N GLY A 150 14.27 15.34 3.32
CA GLY A 150 14.11 15.88 4.68
C GLY A 150 15.43 16.12 5.41
N GLU A 151 16.46 15.28 5.19
CA GLU A 151 17.83 15.52 5.72
C GLU A 151 18.44 16.84 5.22
N GLN A 152 17.93 17.36 4.11
CA GLN A 152 18.33 18.63 3.51
C GLN A 152 17.26 19.73 3.71
N GLY A 153 16.32 19.53 4.64
CA GLY A 153 15.25 20.48 4.94
C GLY A 153 14.13 20.55 3.88
N LYS A 154 14.04 19.56 2.99
CA LYS A 154 13.15 19.56 1.83
C LYS A 154 12.14 18.41 1.80
N PHE A 155 11.73 17.91 2.99
CA PHE A 155 10.72 16.84 3.06
C PHE A 155 9.42 17.23 2.35
N TRP A 156 8.87 18.39 2.70
CA TRP A 156 7.58 18.84 2.17
C TRP A 156 7.64 19.28 0.70
N ASP A 157 8.76 19.82 0.26
CA ASP A 157 8.98 20.10 -1.17
C ASP A 157 9.00 18.79 -1.99
N MET A 158 9.62 17.75 -1.46
CA MET A 158 9.62 16.42 -2.10
C MET A 158 8.24 15.78 -2.04
N HIS A 159 7.54 15.86 -0.91
CA HIS A 159 6.16 15.41 -0.75
C HIS A 159 5.26 16.00 -1.85
N ASP A 160 5.22 17.33 -1.94
CA ASP A 160 4.37 18.04 -2.91
C ASP A 160 4.74 17.64 -4.35
N ARG A 161 6.05 17.48 -4.61
CA ARG A 161 6.55 17.08 -5.91
C ARG A 161 6.22 15.64 -6.29
N LEU A 162 6.27 14.69 -5.37
CA LEU A 162 5.93 13.30 -5.61
C LEU A 162 4.43 13.15 -5.92
N PHE A 163 3.55 13.82 -5.18
CA PHE A 163 2.12 13.81 -5.48
C PHE A 163 1.79 14.48 -6.80
N ALA A 164 2.46 15.58 -7.13
CA ALA A 164 2.30 16.24 -8.44
C ALA A 164 2.77 15.37 -9.62
N ASN A 165 3.56 14.32 -9.36
CA ASN A 165 4.19 13.49 -10.40
C ASN A 165 4.03 11.98 -10.14
N GLN A 166 2.92 11.53 -9.60
CA GLN A 166 2.71 10.12 -9.19
C GLN A 166 3.02 9.08 -10.27
N GLN A 167 2.96 9.45 -11.55
CA GLN A 167 3.31 8.56 -12.67
C GLN A 167 4.83 8.37 -12.84
N ASN A 168 5.66 9.19 -12.19
CA ASN A 168 7.11 9.23 -12.35
C ASN A 168 7.82 9.13 -10.99
N ILE A 169 7.40 8.18 -10.14
CA ILE A 169 7.97 7.96 -8.80
C ILE A 169 8.71 6.62 -8.67
N ALA A 170 9.03 5.98 -9.80
CA ALA A 170 9.88 4.80 -9.78
C ALA A 170 11.29 5.16 -9.27
N ALA A 171 12.01 4.21 -8.70
CA ALA A 171 13.33 4.43 -8.11
C ALA A 171 14.31 5.17 -9.06
N ALA A 172 14.23 4.90 -10.37
CA ALA A 172 15.04 5.57 -11.40
C ALA A 172 14.65 7.05 -11.64
N ASP A 173 13.46 7.48 -11.22
CA ASP A 173 12.99 8.86 -11.40
C ASP A 173 13.28 9.75 -10.17
N LEU A 174 13.43 9.16 -8.99
CA LEU A 174 13.63 9.89 -7.73
C LEU A 174 14.82 10.87 -7.76
N PRO A 175 15.98 10.53 -8.38
CA PRO A 175 17.08 11.48 -8.51
C PRO A 175 16.74 12.74 -9.33
N LYS A 176 15.81 12.64 -10.30
CA LYS A 176 15.34 13.79 -11.08
C LYS A 176 14.50 14.75 -10.23
N HIS A 177 13.73 14.21 -9.28
CA HIS A 177 12.98 15.01 -8.32
C HIS A 177 13.94 15.75 -7.37
N ALA A 178 14.97 15.06 -6.87
CA ALA A 178 16.00 15.65 -6.04
C ALA A 178 16.75 16.80 -6.78
N GLU A 179 17.09 16.59 -8.05
CA GLU A 179 17.71 17.61 -8.88
C GLU A 179 16.83 18.84 -9.06
N ALA A 180 15.55 18.64 -9.34
CA ALA A 180 14.60 19.73 -9.52
C ALA A 180 14.36 20.55 -8.23
N LEU A 181 14.58 19.94 -7.07
CA LEU A 181 14.55 20.59 -5.76
C LEU A 181 15.92 21.19 -5.34
N GLN A 182 16.92 21.11 -6.23
CA GLN A 182 18.29 21.60 -6.01
C GLN A 182 18.96 20.95 -4.79
N LEU A 183 18.63 19.67 -4.50
CA LEU A 183 19.27 18.91 -3.46
C LEU A 183 20.71 18.53 -3.84
N ASN A 184 21.55 18.32 -2.84
CA ASN A 184 22.85 17.67 -3.06
C ASN A 184 22.63 16.24 -3.52
N LYS A 185 22.89 15.98 -4.81
CA LYS A 185 22.62 14.70 -5.46
C LYS A 185 23.38 13.54 -4.80
N SER A 186 24.64 13.75 -4.40
CA SER A 186 25.45 12.72 -3.79
C SER A 186 24.90 12.32 -2.41
N MET A 187 24.54 13.29 -1.58
CA MET A 187 23.92 13.03 -0.26
C MET A 187 22.58 12.33 -0.41
N PHE A 188 21.74 12.80 -1.33
CA PHE A 188 20.44 12.20 -1.60
C PHE A 188 20.57 10.76 -2.06
N GLN A 189 21.45 10.49 -3.03
CA GLN A 189 21.66 9.13 -3.57
C GLN A 189 22.20 8.19 -2.50
N GLN A 190 23.21 8.62 -1.72
CA GLN A 190 23.76 7.82 -0.60
C GLN A 190 22.68 7.48 0.45
N CYS A 191 21.80 8.45 0.78
CA CYS A 191 20.68 8.21 1.67
C CYS A 191 19.74 7.16 1.09
N LEU A 192 19.31 7.33 -0.16
CA LEU A 192 18.33 6.46 -0.81
C LEU A 192 18.86 5.03 -1.00
N ASP A 193 20.14 4.88 -1.35
CA ASP A 193 20.79 3.58 -1.53
C ASP A 193 21.00 2.85 -0.20
N SER A 194 21.21 3.59 0.88
CA SER A 194 21.39 3.00 2.20
C SER A 194 20.12 2.36 2.77
N GLY A 195 18.93 2.76 2.29
CA GLY A 195 17.64 2.29 2.81
C GLY A 195 17.42 2.61 4.30
N ARG A 196 18.13 3.62 4.85
CA ARG A 196 18.15 3.91 6.30
C ARG A 196 16.79 4.21 6.88
N TYR A 197 15.84 4.71 6.07
CA TYR A 197 14.47 5.02 6.51
C TYR A 197 13.50 3.83 6.45
N ALA A 198 13.91 2.68 5.89
CA ALA A 198 13.02 1.51 5.80
C ALA A 198 12.51 1.04 7.17
N ALA A 199 13.34 1.13 8.22
CA ALA A 199 12.95 0.77 9.58
C ALA A 199 11.96 1.76 10.20
N ASP A 200 12.07 3.05 9.91
CA ASP A 200 11.14 4.07 10.43
C ASP A 200 9.81 4.00 9.69
N ILE A 201 9.81 3.84 8.36
CA ILE A 201 8.59 3.57 7.58
C ILE A 201 7.88 2.30 8.08
N LYS A 202 8.63 1.25 8.41
CA LYS A 202 8.04 0.05 9.02
C LYS A 202 7.37 0.34 10.36
N LYS A 203 7.94 1.19 11.22
CA LYS A 203 7.29 1.61 12.48
C LYS A 203 5.99 2.35 12.21
N ASP A 204 5.93 3.19 11.18
CA ASP A 204 4.71 3.88 10.78
C ASP A 204 3.62 2.90 10.36
N ILE A 205 3.98 1.89 9.57
CA ILE A 205 3.08 0.78 9.20
C ILE A 205 2.58 0.05 10.45
N ASP A 206 3.46 -0.24 11.41
CA ASP A 206 3.09 -0.94 12.64
C ASP A 206 2.14 -0.08 13.51
N VAL A 207 2.37 1.24 13.58
CA VAL A 207 1.46 2.19 14.24
C VAL A 207 0.11 2.25 13.55
N ALA A 208 0.09 2.34 12.21
CA ALA A 208 -1.13 2.33 11.41
C ALA A 208 -1.96 1.06 11.68
N ASN A 209 -1.32 -0.10 11.60
CA ASN A 209 -1.96 -1.40 11.85
C ASN A 209 -2.54 -1.48 13.26
N SER A 210 -1.79 -1.00 14.28
CA SER A 210 -2.24 -0.97 15.68
C SER A 210 -3.41 0.00 15.88
N ALA A 211 -3.49 1.05 15.08
CA ALA A 211 -4.61 2.01 15.08
C ALA A 211 -5.80 1.54 14.21
N GLY A 212 -5.75 0.30 13.70
CA GLY A 212 -6.81 -0.25 12.85
C GLY A 212 -6.93 0.44 11.49
N ILE A 213 -5.81 0.98 10.96
CA ILE A 213 -5.72 1.54 9.63
C ILE A 213 -5.34 0.41 8.66
N SER A 214 -6.07 0.30 7.56
CA SER A 214 -5.87 -0.74 6.55
C SER A 214 -5.82 -0.22 5.11
N GLY A 215 -5.80 1.11 4.95
CA GLY A 215 -5.76 1.75 3.63
C GLY A 215 -5.44 3.24 3.71
N THR A 216 -5.13 3.83 2.56
CA THR A 216 -4.69 5.22 2.43
C THR A 216 -5.58 6.03 1.47
N PRO A 217 -5.68 7.35 1.69
CA PRO A 217 -5.23 8.03 2.90
C PRO A 217 -6.12 7.71 4.10
N SER A 218 -5.55 7.73 5.31
CA SER A 218 -6.30 7.64 6.56
C SER A 218 -5.81 8.71 7.52
N PHE A 219 -6.72 9.26 8.32
CA PHE A 219 -6.39 10.39 9.18
C PHE A 219 -6.83 10.11 10.61
N LEU A 220 -5.95 10.42 11.57
CA LEU A 220 -6.26 10.45 12.97
C LEU A 220 -6.22 11.91 13.44
N ILE A 221 -7.32 12.39 14.02
CA ILE A 221 -7.44 13.78 14.50
C ILE A 221 -7.63 13.76 16.01
N GLY A 222 -6.90 14.58 16.72
CA GLY A 222 -6.96 14.58 18.17
C GLY A 222 -6.24 15.74 18.84
N THR A 223 -6.17 15.67 20.17
CA THR A 223 -5.51 16.69 21.00
C THR A 223 -4.08 16.30 21.33
N VAL A 224 -3.18 17.28 21.19
CA VAL A 224 -1.77 17.12 21.54
C VAL A 224 -1.63 17.15 23.06
N GLN A 225 -0.98 16.12 23.60
CA GLN A 225 -0.71 15.98 25.03
C GLN A 225 0.59 16.70 25.44
N PRO A 226 0.82 16.97 26.71
CA PRO A 226 2.04 17.66 27.19
C PRO A 226 3.35 16.97 26.80
N ASN A 227 3.32 15.64 26.61
CA ASN A 227 4.47 14.84 26.15
C ASN A 227 4.64 14.83 24.63
N GLY A 228 3.81 15.58 23.86
CA GLY A 228 3.87 15.66 22.41
C GLY A 228 3.10 14.55 21.67
N SER A 229 2.57 13.54 22.37
CA SER A 229 1.72 12.52 21.74
C SER A 229 0.32 13.07 21.44
N VAL A 230 -0.43 12.40 20.56
CA VAL A 230 -1.79 12.79 20.16
C VAL A 230 -2.80 11.79 20.70
N ARG A 231 -3.73 12.29 21.54
CA ARG A 231 -4.93 11.53 21.94
C ARG A 231 -5.97 11.66 20.84
N VAL A 232 -6.19 10.59 20.14
CA VAL A 232 -7.10 10.54 18.99
C VAL A 232 -8.55 10.56 19.45
N THR A 233 -9.37 11.39 18.80
CA THR A 233 -10.81 11.50 19.02
C THR A 233 -11.65 11.28 17.77
N ASN A 234 -11.03 11.40 16.60
CA ASN A 234 -11.69 11.21 15.31
C ASN A 234 -10.79 10.43 14.37
N LYS A 235 -11.39 9.60 13.54
CA LYS A 235 -10.74 8.85 12.46
C LYS A 235 -11.50 9.10 11.16
N LEU A 236 -10.80 9.50 10.12
CA LEU A 236 -11.35 9.64 8.78
C LEU A 236 -10.60 8.67 7.85
N VAL A 237 -11.33 7.93 7.01
CA VAL A 237 -10.76 6.93 6.10
C VAL A 237 -11.08 7.31 4.66
N GLY A 238 -10.06 7.34 3.81
CA GLY A 238 -10.17 7.70 2.41
C GLY A 238 -10.03 9.21 2.16
N ALA A 239 -10.03 9.60 0.90
CA ALA A 239 -9.94 10.99 0.45
C ALA A 239 -11.26 11.72 0.74
N LYS A 240 -11.46 12.11 2.00
CA LYS A 240 -12.64 12.80 2.48
C LYS A 240 -12.66 14.26 2.03
N PRO A 241 -13.85 14.83 1.80
CA PRO A 241 -13.97 16.25 1.48
C PRO A 241 -13.60 17.12 2.68
N TYR A 242 -13.14 18.35 2.38
CA TYR A 242 -12.71 19.34 3.38
C TYR A 242 -13.70 19.54 4.54
N ALA A 243 -15.02 19.51 4.25
CA ALA A 243 -16.06 19.73 5.27
C ALA A 243 -16.00 18.72 6.44
N GLU A 244 -15.59 17.47 6.18
CA GLU A 244 -15.44 16.45 7.24
C GLU A 244 -14.25 16.79 8.16
N PHE A 245 -13.11 17.22 7.60
CA PHE A 245 -11.97 17.70 8.38
C PHE A 245 -12.33 18.93 9.18
N LYS A 246 -12.98 19.92 8.54
CA LYS A 246 -13.42 21.14 9.21
C LYS A 246 -14.29 20.82 10.42
N SER A 247 -15.30 19.95 10.26
CA SER A 247 -16.18 19.55 11.35
C SER A 247 -15.44 18.92 12.52
N ALA A 248 -14.50 17.99 12.23
CA ALA A 248 -13.73 17.30 13.25
C ALA A 248 -12.75 18.24 13.99
N ILE A 249 -12.09 19.12 13.26
CA ILE A 249 -11.09 20.06 13.80
C ILE A 249 -11.78 21.17 14.62
N ASP A 250 -12.81 21.81 14.07
CA ASP A 250 -13.51 22.91 14.76
C ASP A 250 -14.10 22.47 16.10
N LYS A 251 -14.62 21.24 16.17
CA LYS A 251 -15.10 20.66 17.43
C LYS A 251 -14.00 20.59 18.52
N LEU A 252 -12.76 20.34 18.13
CA LEU A 252 -11.64 20.27 19.07
C LEU A 252 -11.05 21.64 19.40
N LEU A 253 -11.18 22.60 18.50
CA LEU A 253 -10.72 23.98 18.70
C LEU A 253 -11.71 24.81 19.52
N SER A 254 -12.98 24.41 19.56
CA SER A 254 -13.99 25.08 20.37
C SER A 254 -13.71 24.87 21.86
N PRO A 255 -13.83 25.91 22.72
CA PRO A 255 -13.66 25.74 24.14
C PRO A 255 -14.68 24.74 24.71
N PRO A 256 -14.29 23.90 25.70
CA PRO A 256 -15.23 23.03 26.39
C PRO A 256 -16.30 23.89 27.09
N GLY A 257 -17.53 23.87 26.62
CA GLY A 257 -18.65 24.55 27.29
C GLY A 257 -19.50 25.50 26.44
N GLY A 258 -19.26 25.66 25.14
CA GLY A 258 -20.08 26.49 24.25
C GLY A 258 -21.31 25.79 23.67
N GLY A 259 -21.97 24.92 24.39
CA GLY A 259 -23.30 24.37 24.07
C GLY A 259 -24.36 25.41 24.40
N GLY A 260 -24.90 26.06 23.37
CA GLY A 260 -25.77 27.21 23.50
C GLY A 260 -26.97 27.00 24.41
N MET A 261 -27.16 27.97 25.29
CA MET A 261 -28.50 28.42 25.66
C MET A 261 -29.04 29.24 24.48
N GLN A 262 -29.95 28.68 23.73
CA GLN A 262 -31.06 29.37 23.08
C GLN A 262 -32.26 28.48 23.15
#